data_a87f91d6bcee3c7254d07b35b1195ac4
#
_entry.id   a87f91d6bcee3c7254d07b35b1195ac4
#
_cell.length_a   1.000
_cell.length_b   1.000
_cell.length_c   1.000
_cell.angle_alpha   90.00
_cell.angle_beta   90.00
_cell.angle_gamma   90.00
#
_symmetry.space_group_name_H-M   'P 1'
#
loop_
_entity.id
_entity.type
_entity.pdbx_description
1 polymer ?
#
loop_
_entity_poly.entity_id
_entity_poly.type
_entity_poly.pdbx_seq_one_letter_code
_entity_poly.pdbx_strand_id
1 'polypeptide(L)'
;KEKRMLKKNDIVEVEIVDLTHEGSGVAKVDGLVFFVENALPSEKILMRVLKVNKKIGFGKVEEYLVQSPHRNQDLDLAYLRSGIADLGHLAYPEQLKFKTKQVKDSLYKIAGIDDIEVAETLGMEHPVKYRNKAQVPVRRVNGVLETGFFRKNSHDLMPLEDFFIQDPVI
;
A
#
# COMPACT_ATOMS: atom_id res chain seq x y z
N LYS A 1 24.82 -24.45 -2.33
CA LYS A 1 23.55 -24.22 -3.07
C LYS A 1 23.74 -22.94 -3.90
N GLU A 2 23.70 -23.07 -5.22
CA GLU A 2 23.75 -21.91 -6.12
C GLU A 2 22.57 -21.00 -5.79
N LYS A 3 22.84 -19.72 -5.51
CA LYS A 3 21.81 -18.70 -5.35
C LYS A 3 21.12 -18.53 -6.69
N ARG A 4 19.92 -19.03 -6.82
CA ARG A 4 19.08 -18.78 -8.00
C ARG A 4 18.80 -17.27 -8.09
N MET A 5 19.37 -16.61 -9.08
CA MET A 5 19.04 -15.20 -9.33
C MET A 5 17.61 -15.09 -9.80
N LEU A 6 16.78 -14.39 -9.01
CA LEU A 6 15.39 -14.12 -9.36
C LEU A 6 15.32 -13.24 -10.62
N LYS A 7 14.36 -13.54 -11.46
CA LYS A 7 14.10 -12.83 -12.73
C LYS A 7 12.65 -12.35 -12.77
N LYS A 8 12.39 -11.41 -13.66
CA LYS A 8 11.01 -10.96 -13.95
C LYS A 8 10.11 -12.17 -14.26
N ASN A 9 8.91 -12.16 -13.70
CA ASN A 9 7.87 -13.19 -13.76
C ASN A 9 8.13 -14.47 -12.95
N ASP A 10 9.26 -14.59 -12.24
CA ASP A 10 9.40 -15.67 -11.26
C ASP A 10 8.33 -15.53 -10.17
N ILE A 11 7.83 -16.68 -9.71
CA ILE A 11 6.90 -16.75 -8.58
C ILE A 11 7.65 -17.38 -7.42
N VAL A 12 7.62 -16.72 -6.26
CA VAL A 12 8.28 -17.17 -5.04
C VAL A 12 7.37 -16.97 -3.85
N GLU A 13 7.40 -17.96 -2.94
CA GLU A 13 6.74 -17.82 -1.64
C GLU A 13 7.58 -16.90 -0.74
N VAL A 14 6.93 -15.91 -0.14
CA VAL A 14 7.56 -14.94 0.75
C VAL A 14 6.66 -14.63 1.93
N GLU A 15 7.27 -14.24 3.04
CA GLU A 15 6.59 -13.63 4.17
C GLU A 15 6.85 -12.13 4.16
N ILE A 16 5.81 -11.35 4.40
CA ILE A 16 5.88 -9.90 4.49
C ILE A 16 6.27 -9.55 5.94
N VAL A 17 7.39 -8.87 6.09
CA VAL A 17 8.00 -8.60 7.40
C VAL A 17 7.83 -7.16 7.88
N ASP A 18 7.53 -6.22 6.98
CA ASP A 18 7.33 -4.79 7.32
C ASP A 18 6.46 -4.11 6.25
N LEU A 19 6.16 -2.84 6.49
CA LEU A 19 5.38 -1.98 5.59
C LEU A 19 6.15 -0.69 5.35
N THR A 20 6.25 -0.26 4.10
CA THR A 20 6.85 1.03 3.75
C THR A 20 5.91 2.18 4.11
N HIS A 21 6.43 3.40 4.19
CA HIS A 21 5.62 4.60 4.42
C HIS A 21 4.55 4.83 3.33
N GLU A 22 4.75 4.27 2.14
CA GLU A 22 3.82 4.32 1.01
C GLU A 22 2.81 3.17 1.00
N GLY A 23 2.85 2.29 2.01
CA GLY A 23 1.91 1.18 2.14
C GLY A 23 2.26 -0.08 1.33
N SER A 24 3.48 -0.19 0.82
CA SER A 24 3.97 -1.43 0.20
C SER A 24 4.54 -2.38 1.24
N GLY A 25 4.19 -3.66 1.16
CA GLY A 25 4.79 -4.70 1.99
C GLY A 25 6.27 -4.90 1.67
N VAL A 26 7.04 -5.28 2.67
CA VAL A 26 8.48 -5.57 2.55
C VAL A 26 8.71 -7.05 2.75
N ALA A 27 9.32 -7.71 1.76
CA ALA A 27 9.79 -9.09 1.85
C ALA A 27 11.31 -9.15 1.67
N LYS A 28 11.92 -10.20 2.22
CA LYS A 28 13.36 -10.48 2.05
C LYS A 28 13.54 -11.84 1.41
N VAL A 29 14.24 -11.88 0.28
CA VAL A 29 14.54 -13.12 -0.44
C VAL A 29 16.02 -13.13 -0.83
N ASP A 30 16.76 -14.12 -0.37
CA ASP A 30 18.20 -14.29 -0.68
C ASP A 30 19.08 -13.05 -0.42
N GLY A 31 18.69 -12.24 0.58
CA GLY A 31 19.39 -11.00 0.95
C GLY A 31 18.97 -9.78 0.14
N LEU A 32 18.02 -9.91 -0.79
CA LEU A 32 17.40 -8.80 -1.50
C LEU A 32 16.11 -8.38 -0.79
N VAL A 33 15.84 -7.08 -0.82
CA VAL A 33 14.58 -6.50 -0.34
C VAL A 33 13.62 -6.36 -1.52
N PHE A 34 12.40 -6.86 -1.34
CA PHE A 34 11.31 -6.70 -2.30
C PHE A 34 10.22 -5.82 -1.72
N PHE A 35 9.74 -4.87 -2.52
CA PHE A 35 8.55 -4.07 -2.24
C PHE A 35 7.36 -4.68 -2.98
N VAL A 36 6.32 -5.01 -2.24
CA VAL A 36 5.16 -5.75 -2.75
C VAL A 36 3.90 -4.93 -2.54
N GLU A 37 3.26 -4.53 -3.63
CA GLU A 37 1.99 -3.81 -3.57
C GLU A 37 0.89 -4.69 -2.97
N ASN A 38 -0.01 -4.06 -2.20
CA ASN A 38 -1.17 -4.71 -1.58
C ASN A 38 -0.82 -5.90 -0.69
N ALA A 39 0.31 -5.84 0.02
CA ALA A 39 0.73 -6.87 0.95
C ALA A 39 0.96 -6.25 2.34
N LEU A 40 0.61 -6.98 3.40
CA LEU A 40 0.68 -6.54 4.79
C LEU A 40 1.64 -7.41 5.60
N PRO A 41 2.25 -6.87 6.66
CA PRO A 41 3.08 -7.66 7.59
C PRO A 41 2.33 -8.89 8.11
N SER A 42 3.07 -9.98 8.34
CA SER A 42 2.59 -11.32 8.73
C SER A 42 1.85 -12.10 7.63
N GLU A 43 1.68 -11.56 6.44
CA GLU A 43 1.12 -12.33 5.33
C GLU A 43 2.17 -13.23 4.70
N LYS A 44 1.73 -14.44 4.30
CA LYS A 44 2.48 -15.32 3.41
C LYS A 44 1.82 -15.33 2.05
N ILE A 45 2.60 -15.08 1.04
CA ILE A 45 2.07 -14.89 -0.32
C ILE A 45 2.95 -15.62 -1.35
N LEU A 46 2.35 -15.95 -2.47
CA LEU A 46 3.07 -16.15 -3.71
C LEU A 46 3.27 -14.79 -4.37
N MET A 47 4.52 -14.34 -4.42
CA MET A 47 4.90 -13.07 -5.02
C MET A 47 5.38 -13.30 -6.45
N ARG A 48 4.80 -12.58 -7.40
CA ARG A 48 5.33 -12.49 -8.77
C ARG A 48 6.31 -11.33 -8.86
N VAL A 49 7.54 -11.62 -9.28
CA VAL A 49 8.58 -10.62 -9.49
C VAL A 49 8.24 -9.76 -10.72
N LEU A 50 8.10 -8.45 -10.52
CA LEU A 50 7.87 -7.48 -11.59
C LEU A 50 9.19 -6.94 -12.14
N LYS A 51 10.11 -6.60 -11.24
CA LYS A 51 11.42 -6.06 -11.55
C LYS A 51 12.38 -6.40 -10.42
N VAL A 52 13.62 -6.69 -10.73
CA VAL A 52 14.68 -6.93 -9.76
C VAL A 52 16.00 -6.39 -10.30
N ASN A 53 16.79 -5.81 -9.41
CA ASN A 53 18.16 -5.40 -9.67
C ASN A 53 19.09 -5.98 -8.60
N LYS A 54 20.35 -5.53 -8.54
CA LYS A 54 21.36 -6.05 -7.60
C LYS A 54 21.08 -5.76 -6.12
N LYS A 55 20.18 -4.81 -5.80
CA LYS A 55 19.92 -4.34 -4.43
C LYS A 55 18.50 -4.54 -3.97
N ILE A 56 17.53 -4.29 -4.84
CA ILE A 56 16.10 -4.29 -4.53
C ILE A 56 15.30 -4.92 -5.65
N GLY A 57 14.11 -5.40 -5.31
CA GLY A 57 13.12 -5.87 -6.26
C GLY A 57 11.73 -5.29 -5.99
N PHE A 58 10.85 -5.46 -6.95
CA PHE A 58 9.44 -5.11 -6.88
C PHE A 58 8.63 -6.33 -7.27
N GLY A 59 7.59 -6.57 -6.50
CA GLY A 59 6.68 -7.68 -6.72
C GLY A 59 5.23 -7.28 -6.59
N LYS A 60 4.37 -8.17 -7.00
CA LYS A 60 2.93 -8.10 -6.73
C LYS A 60 2.46 -9.40 -6.13
N VAL A 61 1.39 -9.36 -5.38
CA VAL A 61 0.72 -10.55 -4.88
C VAL A 61 0.10 -11.29 -6.06
N GLU A 62 0.42 -12.56 -6.18
CA GLU A 62 -0.24 -13.50 -7.08
C GLU A 62 -1.32 -14.26 -6.35
N GLU A 63 -1.01 -14.72 -5.12
CA GLU A 63 -1.91 -15.47 -4.26
C GLU A 63 -1.57 -15.20 -2.79
N TYR A 64 -2.60 -15.11 -1.94
CA TYR A 64 -2.44 -15.08 -0.49
C TYR A 64 -2.53 -16.49 0.07
N LEU A 65 -1.44 -17.00 0.65
CA LEU A 65 -1.42 -18.27 1.36
C LEU A 65 -1.91 -18.09 2.81
N VAL A 66 -1.51 -16.99 3.44
CA VAL A 66 -1.98 -16.56 4.76
C VAL A 66 -2.20 -15.06 4.71
N GLN A 67 -3.41 -14.62 5.04
CA GLN A 67 -3.73 -13.19 5.15
C GLN A 67 -3.54 -12.69 6.57
N SER A 68 -3.18 -11.42 6.72
CA SER A 68 -3.15 -10.72 7.99
C SER A 68 -4.55 -10.59 8.58
N PRO A 69 -4.75 -10.83 9.89
CA PRO A 69 -6.03 -10.57 10.56
C PRO A 69 -6.40 -9.07 10.56
N HIS A 70 -5.44 -8.21 10.27
CA HIS A 70 -5.61 -6.76 10.21
C HIS A 70 -5.90 -6.25 8.78
N ARG A 71 -6.12 -7.15 7.84
CA ARG A 71 -6.49 -6.77 6.47
C ARG A 71 -7.93 -6.27 6.42
N ASN A 72 -8.11 -5.10 5.82
CA ASN A 72 -9.44 -4.60 5.45
C ASN A 72 -9.92 -5.36 4.22
N GLN A 73 -10.93 -6.22 4.40
CA GLN A 73 -11.50 -7.05 3.33
C GLN A 73 -12.49 -6.29 2.44
N ASP A 74 -13.03 -5.19 2.93
CA ASP A 74 -14.12 -4.46 2.28
C ASP A 74 -13.61 -3.37 1.30
N LEU A 75 -12.29 -3.20 1.22
CA LEU A 75 -11.72 -2.18 0.35
C LEU A 75 -11.73 -2.63 -1.12
N ASP A 76 -12.34 -1.82 -1.98
CA ASP A 76 -12.16 -1.97 -3.43
C ASP A 76 -10.68 -1.69 -3.80
N LEU A 77 -10.07 -2.63 -4.48
CA LEU A 77 -8.67 -2.53 -4.93
C LEU A 77 -8.42 -1.36 -5.88
N ALA A 78 -9.45 -0.80 -6.50
CA ALA A 78 -9.35 0.40 -7.32
C ALA A 78 -8.79 1.58 -6.52
N TYR A 79 -9.14 1.71 -5.24
CA TYR A 79 -8.63 2.77 -4.38
C TYR A 79 -7.12 2.66 -4.10
N LEU A 80 -6.61 1.45 -3.92
CA LEU A 80 -5.16 1.21 -3.79
C LEU A 80 -4.43 1.49 -5.11
N ARG A 81 -4.99 1.02 -6.22
CA ARG A 81 -4.39 1.17 -7.55
C ARG A 81 -4.35 2.62 -8.03
N SER A 82 -5.28 3.44 -7.60
CA SER A 82 -5.33 4.88 -7.91
C SER A 82 -4.52 5.74 -6.94
N GLY A 83 -4.07 5.19 -5.81
CA GLY A 83 -3.36 5.95 -4.79
C GLY A 83 -4.23 6.87 -3.94
N ILE A 84 -5.55 6.72 -4.00
CA ILE A 84 -6.47 7.49 -3.14
C ILE A 84 -6.36 7.03 -1.69
N ALA A 85 -6.13 5.74 -1.47
CA ALA A 85 -6.10 5.12 -0.15
C ALA A 85 -4.91 4.15 -0.03
N ASP A 86 -3.69 4.66 0.03
CA ASP A 86 -2.46 3.86 0.06
C ASP A 86 -2.39 2.84 1.19
N LEU A 87 -2.98 3.15 2.35
CA LEU A 87 -3.09 2.25 3.49
C LEU A 87 -4.48 1.62 3.63
N GLY A 88 -5.36 1.76 2.64
CA GLY A 88 -6.75 1.32 2.74
C GLY A 88 -6.92 -0.19 2.96
N HIS A 89 -5.95 -1.00 2.54
CA HIS A 89 -5.92 -2.45 2.78
C HIS A 89 -5.62 -2.84 4.23
N LEU A 90 -5.17 -1.89 5.07
CA LEU A 90 -4.91 -2.07 6.49
C LEU A 90 -6.10 -1.55 7.30
N ALA A 91 -6.58 -2.31 8.28
CA ALA A 91 -7.65 -1.88 9.18
C ALA A 91 -7.29 -0.57 9.89
N TYR A 92 -8.27 0.32 10.07
CA TYR A 92 -8.01 1.68 10.54
C TYR A 92 -7.27 1.78 11.88
N PRO A 93 -7.59 0.98 12.91
CA PRO A 93 -6.81 0.99 14.15
C PRO A 93 -5.33 0.67 13.93
N GLU A 94 -5.02 -0.22 13.01
CA GLU A 94 -3.64 -0.57 12.67
C GLU A 94 -2.94 0.52 11.84
N GLN A 95 -3.70 1.27 11.03
CA GLN A 95 -3.16 2.47 10.36
C GLN A 95 -2.69 3.50 11.39
N LEU A 96 -3.40 3.70 12.50
CA LEU A 96 -3.01 4.63 13.57
C LEU A 96 -1.71 4.16 14.25
N LYS A 97 -1.61 2.89 14.59
CA LYS A 97 -0.38 2.30 15.16
C LYS A 97 0.79 2.44 14.19
N PHE A 98 0.56 2.17 12.92
CA PHE A 98 1.56 2.33 11.88
C PHE A 98 2.08 3.77 11.78
N LYS A 99 1.20 4.77 11.83
CA LYS A 99 1.57 6.18 11.83
C LYS A 99 2.40 6.57 13.05
N THR A 100 2.03 6.10 14.25
CA THR A 100 2.83 6.28 15.46
C THR A 100 4.21 5.65 15.31
N LYS A 101 4.27 4.42 14.78
CA LYS A 101 5.55 3.74 14.49
C LYS A 101 6.41 4.53 13.52
N GLN A 102 5.83 5.08 12.45
CA GLN A 102 6.59 5.89 11.47
C GLN A 102 7.26 7.11 12.11
N VAL A 103 6.58 7.80 13.02
CA VAL A 103 7.16 8.94 13.74
C VAL A 103 8.32 8.47 14.61
N LYS A 104 8.14 7.41 15.39
CA LYS A 104 9.19 6.81 16.23
C LYS A 104 10.40 6.40 15.39
N ASP A 105 10.17 5.68 14.30
CA ASP A 105 11.22 5.22 13.39
C ASP A 105 11.99 6.39 12.77
N SER A 106 11.30 7.47 12.43
CA SER A 106 11.93 8.67 11.85
C SER A 106 12.79 9.40 12.87
N LEU A 107 12.32 9.57 14.09
CA LEU A 107 13.08 10.16 15.18
C LEU A 107 14.35 9.35 15.46
N TYR A 108 14.22 8.04 15.58
CA TYR A 108 15.36 7.16 15.85
C TYR A 108 16.34 7.09 14.67
N LYS A 109 15.86 6.77 13.46
CA LYS A 109 16.74 6.46 12.32
C LYS A 109 17.34 7.70 11.66
N ILE A 110 16.63 8.83 11.70
CA ILE A 110 17.07 10.07 11.02
C ILE A 110 17.69 11.03 12.01
N ALA A 111 17.05 11.27 13.16
CA ALA A 111 17.50 12.24 14.14
C ALA A 111 18.39 11.63 15.26
N GLY A 112 18.46 10.29 15.38
CA GLY A 112 19.19 9.61 16.46
C GLY A 112 18.58 9.82 17.85
N ILE A 113 17.27 10.12 17.91
CA ILE A 113 16.54 10.41 19.13
C ILE A 113 15.73 9.17 19.52
N ASP A 114 15.98 8.59 20.68
CA ASP A 114 15.31 7.39 21.20
C ASP A 114 14.65 7.58 22.58
N ASP A 115 14.89 8.71 23.22
CA ASP A 115 14.41 9.05 24.56
C ASP A 115 13.11 9.88 24.59
N ILE A 116 12.53 10.18 23.41
CA ILE A 116 11.28 10.92 23.31
C ILE A 116 10.09 9.97 23.31
N GLU A 117 9.14 10.20 24.21
CA GLU A 117 7.84 9.55 24.16
C GLU A 117 7.00 10.10 23.00
N VAL A 118 6.58 9.21 22.12
CA VAL A 118 5.63 9.52 21.03
C VAL A 118 4.27 8.98 21.43
N ALA A 119 3.32 9.88 21.66
CA ALA A 119 1.95 9.54 21.98
C ALA A 119 1.27 8.77 20.81
N GLU A 120 0.20 8.05 21.12
CA GLU A 120 -0.58 7.37 20.10
C GLU A 120 -1.20 8.37 19.11
N THR A 121 -1.29 7.98 17.86
CA THR A 121 -1.92 8.81 16.82
C THR A 121 -3.40 9.00 17.13
N LEU A 122 -3.83 10.25 17.22
CA LEU A 122 -5.25 10.58 17.35
C LEU A 122 -6.00 10.17 16.09
N GLY A 123 -7.02 9.35 16.26
CA GLY A 123 -7.86 8.85 15.18
C GLY A 123 -9.12 9.69 14.99
N MET A 124 -9.75 9.49 13.84
CA MET A 124 -11.08 10.00 13.53
C MET A 124 -12.12 8.94 13.93
N GLU A 125 -13.27 9.38 14.42
CA GLU A 125 -14.41 8.48 14.66
C GLU A 125 -14.93 7.89 13.33
N HIS A 126 -15.01 8.73 12.30
CA HIS A 126 -15.40 8.34 10.94
C HIS A 126 -14.29 8.71 9.95
N PRO A 127 -13.36 7.78 9.63
CA PRO A 127 -12.20 8.06 8.80
C PRO A 127 -12.50 8.06 7.29
N VAL A 128 -13.72 8.44 6.92
CA VAL A 128 -14.21 8.57 5.55
C VAL A 128 -14.94 9.89 5.40
N LYS A 129 -15.19 10.32 4.16
CA LYS A 129 -15.98 11.54 3.85
C LYS A 129 -15.48 12.82 4.52
N TYR A 130 -14.17 12.92 4.77
CA TYR A 130 -13.55 14.05 5.46
C TYR A 130 -12.90 15.08 4.53
N ARG A 131 -12.71 14.73 3.26
CA ARG A 131 -12.01 15.59 2.31
C ARG A 131 -12.98 16.56 1.66
N ASN A 132 -12.80 17.85 1.89
CA ASN A 132 -13.66 18.95 1.40
C ASN A 132 -13.18 19.57 0.08
N LYS A 133 -12.14 19.03 -0.55
CA LYS A 133 -11.63 19.45 -1.85
C LYS A 133 -11.21 18.24 -2.65
N ALA A 134 -11.73 18.12 -3.86
CA ALA A 134 -11.33 17.09 -4.81
C ALA A 134 -10.94 17.71 -6.16
N GLN A 135 -9.96 17.10 -6.82
CA GLN A 135 -9.66 17.33 -8.22
C GLN A 135 -9.88 16.01 -8.93
N VAL A 136 -11.07 15.86 -9.51
CA VAL A 136 -11.48 14.62 -10.16
C VAL A 136 -11.26 14.75 -11.65
N PRO A 137 -10.33 13.99 -12.26
CA PRO A 137 -10.18 13.96 -13.70
C PRO A 137 -11.44 13.50 -14.40
N VAL A 138 -11.76 14.13 -15.52
CA VAL A 138 -12.81 13.70 -16.43
C VAL A 138 -12.16 13.30 -17.76
N ARG A 139 -12.43 12.14 -18.25
CA ARG A 139 -11.90 11.62 -19.52
C ARG A 139 -13.00 10.90 -20.31
N ARG A 140 -12.81 10.85 -21.61
CA ARG A 140 -13.64 10.00 -22.47
C ARG A 140 -13.03 8.60 -22.55
N VAL A 141 -13.73 7.62 -21.99
CA VAL A 141 -13.33 6.21 -21.99
C VAL A 141 -14.38 5.46 -22.83
N ASN A 142 -13.94 4.77 -23.89
CA ASN A 142 -14.83 4.04 -24.80
C ASN A 142 -16.01 4.88 -25.32
N GLY A 143 -15.81 6.17 -25.56
CA GLY A 143 -16.83 7.07 -26.07
C GLY A 143 -17.74 7.72 -25.02
N VAL A 144 -17.67 7.30 -23.75
CA VAL A 144 -18.44 7.84 -22.63
C VAL A 144 -17.55 8.74 -21.76
N LEU A 145 -18.12 9.83 -21.22
CA LEU A 145 -17.43 10.65 -20.22
C LEU A 145 -17.45 9.92 -18.87
N GLU A 146 -16.27 9.70 -18.36
CA GLU A 146 -16.06 9.03 -17.06
C GLU A 146 -15.29 9.93 -16.12
N THR A 147 -15.62 9.83 -14.83
CA THR A 147 -14.88 10.41 -13.72
C THR A 147 -14.13 9.32 -12.95
N GLY A 148 -13.01 9.67 -12.35
CA GLY A 148 -12.23 8.69 -11.60
C GLY A 148 -10.87 9.24 -11.22
N PHE A 149 -9.91 8.35 -10.98
CA PHE A 149 -8.53 8.72 -10.73
C PHE A 149 -7.57 7.94 -11.64
N PHE A 150 -6.40 8.48 -11.85
CA PHE A 150 -5.40 7.77 -12.63
C PHE A 150 -4.81 6.60 -11.84
N ARG A 151 -4.59 5.48 -12.53
CA ARG A 151 -3.78 4.40 -11.96
C ARG A 151 -2.40 4.94 -11.59
N LYS A 152 -1.85 4.52 -10.46
CA LYS A 152 -0.47 4.85 -10.04
C LYS A 152 0.51 4.62 -11.20
N ASN A 153 1.40 5.58 -11.41
CA ASN A 153 2.43 5.54 -12.46
C ASN A 153 1.88 5.38 -13.89
N SER A 154 0.64 5.84 -14.15
CA SER A 154 -0.03 5.75 -15.44
C SER A 154 -0.90 7.00 -15.69
N HIS A 155 -1.29 7.20 -16.95
CA HIS A 155 -2.30 8.18 -17.35
C HIS A 155 -3.66 7.52 -17.66
N ASP A 156 -3.79 6.22 -17.35
CA ASP A 156 -5.02 5.47 -17.52
C ASP A 156 -6.02 5.86 -16.44
N LEU A 157 -7.16 6.42 -16.85
CA LEU A 157 -8.25 6.72 -15.91
C LEU A 157 -8.89 5.40 -15.47
N MET A 158 -9.02 5.25 -14.17
CA MET A 158 -9.83 4.22 -13.54
C MET A 158 -11.15 4.87 -13.13
N PRO A 159 -12.28 4.56 -13.80
CA PRO A 159 -13.58 5.06 -13.40
C PRO A 159 -13.92 4.63 -11.98
N LEU A 160 -14.46 5.55 -11.19
CA LEU A 160 -14.92 5.31 -9.83
C LEU A 160 -16.27 6.00 -9.66
N GLU A 161 -17.23 5.27 -9.12
CA GLU A 161 -18.57 5.77 -8.83
C GLU A 161 -18.67 6.37 -7.42
N ASP A 162 -17.94 5.79 -6.46
CA ASP A 162 -17.90 6.27 -5.08
C ASP A 162 -16.51 6.83 -4.74
N PHE A 163 -16.50 8.02 -4.17
CA PHE A 163 -15.30 8.71 -3.68
C PHE A 163 -15.33 8.73 -2.15
N PHE A 164 -15.25 7.57 -1.53
CA PHE A 164 -15.54 7.32 -0.12
C PHE A 164 -14.78 8.23 0.88
N ILE A 165 -13.66 8.85 0.49
CA ILE A 165 -12.95 9.83 1.33
C ILE A 165 -13.38 11.27 1.09
N GLN A 166 -14.16 11.55 0.03
CA GLN A 166 -14.66 12.88 -0.29
C GLN A 166 -15.94 13.16 0.48
N ASP A 167 -16.16 14.42 0.83
CA ASP A 167 -17.44 14.86 1.37
C ASP A 167 -18.56 14.62 0.34
N PRO A 168 -19.73 14.11 0.73
CA PRO A 168 -20.84 13.80 -0.19
C PRO A 168 -21.38 15.00 -0.96
N VAL A 169 -21.05 16.22 -0.54
CA VAL A 169 -21.47 17.47 -1.21
C VAL A 169 -20.57 17.81 -2.41
N ILE A 170 -19.42 17.16 -2.53
CA ILE A 170 -18.48 17.34 -3.65
C ILE A 170 -18.82 16.39 -4.79
#